data_84b58f9e0da25a1a417e9886ac97cb10
#
_entry.id   84b58f9e0da25a1a417e9886ac97cb10
#
_cell.length_a   1.000
_cell.length_b   1.000
_cell.length_c   1.000
_cell.angle_alpha   90.00
_cell.angle_beta   90.00
_cell.angle_gamma   90.00
#
_symmetry.space_group_name_H-M   'P 1'
#
loop_
_entity.id
_entity.type
_entity.pdbx_description
1 polymer ?
#
loop_
_entity_poly.entity_id
_entity_poly.type
_entity_poly.pdbx_seq_one_letter_code
_entity_poly.pdbx_strand_id
1 'polypeptide(L)'
;MKATLSTATTNRTEPNSLEQWSDEDLLLQYRETGRRDLFAELVHRYERELYSYLRRYLGSVEAAEDAFQAVFLQVHLKCQQFDSERRVRPWLYAIATNQAIDAQRSSKRYQAVSLDRPARLRDSEEGRGLTELMVSDEPDPAHQAAEDERNKLLSNAMAQLSEPMRAVVQLVYYQGLLYREAAEVLSIPVGTVRSRLHTAIAKLAEFWNCHHPDLD
;
A
#
# COMPACT_ATOMS: atom_id res chain seq x y z
N MET A 1 -14.63 -38.71 -46.28
CA MET A 1 -14.74 -37.25 -46.04
C MET A 1 -14.04 -36.98 -44.70
N LYS A 2 -12.82 -36.43 -44.76
CA LYS A 2 -12.02 -36.08 -43.58
C LYS A 2 -12.28 -34.60 -43.25
N ALA A 3 -12.82 -34.33 -42.08
CA ALA A 3 -12.98 -32.98 -41.56
C ALA A 3 -11.67 -32.58 -40.87
N THR A 4 -10.97 -31.62 -41.45
CA THR A 4 -9.80 -30.97 -40.88
C THR A 4 -10.23 -29.92 -39.87
N LEU A 5 -9.98 -30.16 -38.59
CA LEU A 5 -10.10 -29.15 -37.51
C LEU A 5 -8.91 -28.20 -37.66
N SER A 6 -9.21 -26.99 -38.10
CA SER A 6 -8.27 -25.87 -38.12
C SER A 6 -8.14 -25.32 -36.72
N THR A 7 -7.03 -25.60 -36.05
CA THR A 7 -6.63 -24.90 -34.80
C THR A 7 -6.12 -23.53 -35.18
N ALA A 8 -6.96 -22.53 -34.97
CA ALA A 8 -6.54 -21.13 -35.05
C ALA A 8 -5.64 -20.82 -33.81
N THR A 9 -4.35 -20.99 -33.97
CA THR A 9 -3.34 -20.46 -33.06
C THR A 9 -3.34 -18.93 -33.22
N THR A 10 -4.00 -18.24 -32.33
CA THR A 10 -3.92 -16.78 -32.24
C THR A 10 -2.49 -16.41 -31.82
N ASN A 11 -1.67 -16.11 -32.81
CA ASN A 11 -0.31 -15.63 -32.64
C ASN A 11 -0.39 -14.19 -32.07
N ARG A 12 -0.56 -14.06 -30.75
CA ARG A 12 -0.36 -12.77 -30.06
C ARG A 12 1.14 -12.52 -30.11
N THR A 13 1.55 -11.58 -30.96
CA THR A 13 2.91 -11.05 -30.98
C THR A 13 3.22 -10.57 -29.56
N GLU A 14 4.10 -11.29 -28.84
CA GLU A 14 4.54 -10.86 -27.50
C GLU A 14 5.18 -9.48 -27.67
N PRO A 15 4.75 -8.47 -26.92
CA PRO A 15 5.39 -7.16 -26.93
C PRO A 15 6.85 -7.36 -26.48
N ASN A 16 7.77 -6.70 -27.17
CA ASN A 16 9.21 -6.91 -27.09
C ASN A 16 9.84 -6.48 -25.73
N SER A 17 9.02 -5.98 -24.79
CA SER A 17 9.41 -5.56 -23.42
C SER A 17 8.22 -5.78 -22.49
N LEU A 18 8.48 -6.35 -21.30
CA LEU A 18 7.46 -6.54 -20.25
C LEU A 18 6.88 -5.22 -19.76
N GLU A 19 7.61 -4.12 -19.88
CA GLU A 19 7.19 -2.77 -19.53
C GLU A 19 5.89 -2.32 -20.24
N GLN A 20 5.62 -2.89 -21.43
CA GLN A 20 4.44 -2.56 -22.24
C GLN A 20 3.20 -3.38 -21.86
N TRP A 21 3.36 -4.40 -21.03
CA TRP A 21 2.25 -5.23 -20.60
C TRP A 21 1.41 -4.52 -19.54
N SER A 22 0.09 -4.73 -19.55
CA SER A 22 -0.74 -4.31 -18.43
C SER A 22 -0.45 -5.16 -17.18
N ASP A 23 -0.76 -4.63 -16.01
CA ASP A 23 -0.59 -5.38 -14.76
C ASP A 23 -1.49 -6.62 -14.74
N GLU A 24 -2.68 -6.50 -15.36
CA GLU A 24 -3.62 -7.59 -15.54
C GLU A 24 -3.02 -8.70 -16.40
N ASP A 25 -2.41 -8.35 -17.54
CA ASP A 25 -1.77 -9.31 -18.43
C ASP A 25 -0.57 -10.00 -17.75
N LEU A 26 0.26 -9.24 -17.02
CA LEU A 26 1.38 -9.80 -16.24
C LEU A 26 0.88 -10.84 -15.23
N LEU A 27 -0.15 -10.51 -14.45
CA LEU A 27 -0.67 -11.40 -13.42
C LEU A 27 -1.37 -12.63 -14.02
N LEU A 28 -2.14 -12.46 -15.09
CA LEU A 28 -2.82 -13.56 -15.77
C LEU A 28 -1.83 -14.51 -16.43
N GLN A 29 -0.83 -14.00 -17.14
CA GLN A 29 0.22 -14.83 -17.74
C GLN A 29 1.10 -15.51 -16.69
N TYR A 30 1.40 -14.82 -15.58
CA TYR A 30 2.07 -15.44 -14.44
C TYR A 30 1.27 -16.62 -13.88
N ARG A 31 -0.03 -16.42 -13.67
CA ARG A 31 -0.94 -17.47 -13.20
C ARG A 31 -0.94 -18.72 -14.09
N GLU A 32 -0.86 -18.53 -15.42
CA GLU A 32 -0.91 -19.62 -16.39
C GLU A 32 0.44 -20.32 -16.56
N THR A 33 1.52 -19.57 -16.56
CA THR A 33 2.84 -20.06 -16.95
C THR A 33 3.82 -20.30 -15.80
N GLY A 34 3.59 -19.64 -14.64
CA GLY A 34 4.53 -19.64 -13.52
C GLY A 34 5.84 -18.90 -13.81
N ARG A 35 5.94 -18.12 -14.89
CA ARG A 35 7.14 -17.39 -15.29
C ARG A 35 7.50 -16.33 -14.23
N ARG A 36 8.67 -16.49 -13.63
CA ARG A 36 9.13 -15.64 -12.52
C ARG A 36 9.41 -14.21 -12.93
N ASP A 37 9.82 -13.97 -14.18
CA ASP A 37 10.08 -12.65 -14.73
C ASP A 37 8.82 -11.78 -14.79
N LEU A 38 7.65 -12.35 -15.08
CA LEU A 38 6.37 -11.65 -15.06
C LEU A 38 5.99 -11.19 -13.65
N PHE A 39 6.22 -12.05 -12.65
CA PHE A 39 5.98 -11.72 -11.26
C PHE A 39 6.98 -10.68 -10.74
N ALA A 40 8.26 -10.80 -11.13
CA ALA A 40 9.29 -9.85 -10.76
C ALA A 40 8.99 -8.45 -11.33
N GLU A 41 8.49 -8.35 -12.56
CA GLU A 41 8.05 -7.09 -13.16
C GLU A 41 6.88 -6.48 -12.37
N LEU A 42 5.89 -7.29 -11.99
CA LEU A 42 4.76 -6.82 -11.17
C LEU A 42 5.26 -6.31 -9.80
N VAL A 43 6.18 -7.04 -9.15
CA VAL A 43 6.80 -6.60 -7.89
C VAL A 43 7.51 -5.26 -8.09
N HIS A 44 8.33 -5.13 -9.13
CA HIS A 44 9.11 -3.93 -9.43
C HIS A 44 8.23 -2.69 -9.60
N ARG A 45 7.08 -2.82 -10.32
CA ARG A 45 6.14 -1.71 -10.51
C ARG A 45 5.53 -1.20 -9.22
N TYR A 46 5.24 -2.12 -8.30
CA TYR A 46 4.50 -1.81 -7.07
C TYR A 46 5.37 -1.66 -5.82
N GLU A 47 6.64 -2.08 -5.86
CA GLU A 47 7.50 -2.12 -4.66
C GLU A 47 7.57 -0.78 -3.93
N ARG A 48 7.82 0.31 -4.66
CA ARG A 48 8.02 1.64 -4.07
C ARG A 48 6.73 2.21 -3.48
N GLU A 49 5.62 2.16 -4.25
CA GLU A 49 4.37 2.74 -3.79
C GLU A 49 3.75 1.92 -2.65
N LEU A 50 3.83 0.59 -2.75
CA LEU A 50 3.24 -0.31 -1.76
C LEU A 50 4.03 -0.29 -0.44
N TYR A 51 5.37 -0.28 -0.52
CA TYR A 51 6.21 -0.10 0.66
C TYR A 51 5.93 1.23 1.36
N SER A 52 5.85 2.33 0.60
CA SER A 52 5.52 3.65 1.12
C SER A 52 4.13 3.68 1.78
N TYR A 53 3.15 2.96 1.22
CA TYR A 53 1.83 2.78 1.81
C TYR A 53 1.90 2.06 3.16
N LEU A 54 2.57 0.90 3.20
CA LEU A 54 2.71 0.10 4.41
C LEU A 54 3.49 0.84 5.51
N ARG A 55 4.54 1.57 5.15
CA ARG A 55 5.30 2.42 6.07
C ARG A 55 4.42 3.49 6.74
N ARG A 56 3.61 4.19 5.95
CA ARG A 56 2.67 5.18 6.49
C ARG A 56 1.57 4.55 7.34
N TYR A 57 1.13 3.34 6.97
CA TYR A 57 0.06 2.65 7.68
C TYR A 57 0.52 2.10 9.04
N LEU A 58 1.69 1.46 9.07
CA LEU A 58 2.20 0.74 10.24
C LEU A 58 3.09 1.61 11.15
N GLY A 59 3.73 2.64 10.61
CA GLY A 59 4.61 3.54 11.36
C GLY A 59 5.97 2.94 11.75
N SER A 60 6.24 1.66 11.46
CA SER A 60 7.48 0.94 11.74
C SER A 60 8.11 0.43 10.45
N VAL A 61 9.44 0.55 10.32
CA VAL A 61 10.22 0.01 9.19
C VAL A 61 10.07 -1.50 9.14
N GLU A 62 10.41 -2.14 10.26
CA GLU A 62 10.40 -3.61 10.41
C GLU A 62 9.01 -4.19 10.08
N ALA A 63 7.95 -3.63 10.68
CA ALA A 63 6.59 -4.08 10.41
C ALA A 63 6.16 -3.86 8.94
N ALA A 64 6.67 -2.82 8.29
CA ALA A 64 6.37 -2.56 6.89
C ALA A 64 7.10 -3.52 5.95
N GLU A 65 8.35 -3.89 6.26
CA GLU A 65 9.13 -4.88 5.52
C GLU A 65 8.48 -6.27 5.61
N ASP A 66 8.12 -6.69 6.82
CA ASP A 66 7.42 -7.96 7.04
C ASP A 66 6.07 -8.01 6.30
N ALA A 67 5.29 -6.94 6.43
CA ALA A 67 4.01 -6.83 5.73
C ALA A 67 4.18 -6.82 4.21
N PHE A 68 5.21 -6.14 3.69
CA PHE A 68 5.51 -6.09 2.26
C PHE A 68 5.81 -7.49 1.69
N GLN A 69 6.67 -8.24 2.37
CA GLN A 69 6.96 -9.62 1.98
C GLN A 69 5.70 -10.50 2.04
N ALA A 70 4.91 -10.37 3.11
CA ALA A 70 3.66 -11.09 3.27
C ALA A 70 2.65 -10.76 2.17
N VAL A 71 2.59 -9.51 1.70
CA VAL A 71 1.72 -9.10 0.58
C VAL A 71 2.05 -9.87 -0.68
N PHE A 72 3.31 -9.88 -1.14
CA PHE A 72 3.67 -10.57 -2.38
C PHE A 72 3.58 -12.09 -2.27
N LEU A 73 3.82 -12.64 -1.08
CA LEU A 73 3.49 -14.05 -0.82
C LEU A 73 1.99 -14.32 -1.01
N GLN A 74 1.12 -13.45 -0.48
CA GLN A 74 -0.32 -13.59 -0.65
C GLN A 74 -0.76 -13.37 -2.11
N VAL A 75 -0.12 -12.45 -2.84
CA VAL A 75 -0.35 -12.27 -4.28
C VAL A 75 -0.03 -13.56 -5.03
N HIS A 76 1.12 -14.18 -4.75
CA HIS A 76 1.48 -15.48 -5.34
C HIS A 76 0.43 -16.57 -5.04
N LEU A 77 0.05 -16.72 -3.77
CA LEU A 77 -0.91 -17.75 -3.35
C LEU A 77 -2.32 -17.53 -3.89
N LYS A 78 -2.72 -16.26 -4.09
CA LYS A 78 -4.09 -15.89 -4.51
C LYS A 78 -4.22 -15.55 -6.00
N CYS A 79 -3.14 -15.57 -6.77
CA CYS A 79 -3.20 -15.23 -8.20
C CYS A 79 -4.19 -16.11 -8.98
N GLN A 80 -4.38 -17.38 -8.56
CA GLN A 80 -5.36 -18.29 -9.16
C GLN A 80 -6.82 -17.84 -8.93
N GLN A 81 -7.08 -17.05 -7.89
CA GLN A 81 -8.41 -16.54 -7.52
C GLN A 81 -8.67 -15.15 -8.07
N PHE A 82 -7.68 -14.55 -8.76
CA PHE A 82 -7.83 -13.23 -9.33
C PHE A 82 -8.85 -13.24 -10.47
N ASP A 83 -9.84 -12.37 -10.36
CA ASP A 83 -10.87 -12.16 -11.37
C ASP A 83 -10.35 -11.24 -12.46
N SER A 84 -10.24 -11.74 -13.70
CA SER A 84 -9.70 -11.01 -14.85
C SER A 84 -10.51 -9.77 -15.25
N GLU A 85 -11.75 -9.62 -14.78
CA GLU A 85 -12.56 -8.42 -15.00
C GLU A 85 -12.21 -7.28 -14.03
N ARG A 86 -11.44 -7.58 -12.99
CA ARG A 86 -11.01 -6.59 -11.99
C ARG A 86 -9.66 -5.99 -12.32
N ARG A 87 -9.41 -4.80 -11.75
CA ARG A 87 -8.10 -4.16 -11.80
C ARG A 87 -7.16 -4.78 -10.78
N VAL A 88 -5.91 -5.03 -11.18
CA VAL A 88 -4.86 -5.57 -10.31
C VAL A 88 -4.57 -4.62 -9.16
N ARG A 89 -4.46 -3.33 -9.42
CA ARG A 89 -4.07 -2.34 -8.42
C ARG A 89 -5.00 -2.32 -7.19
N PRO A 90 -6.34 -2.16 -7.28
CA PRO A 90 -7.22 -2.24 -6.12
C PRO A 90 -7.17 -3.60 -5.41
N TRP A 91 -7.04 -4.69 -6.16
CA TRP A 91 -6.93 -6.03 -5.58
C TRP A 91 -5.64 -6.20 -4.77
N LEU A 92 -4.52 -5.68 -5.26
CA LEU A 92 -3.23 -5.66 -4.57
C LEU A 92 -3.31 -4.84 -3.27
N TYR A 93 -3.95 -3.66 -3.33
CA TYR A 93 -4.17 -2.83 -2.15
C TYR A 93 -5.13 -3.47 -1.14
N ALA A 94 -6.09 -4.29 -1.57
CA ALA A 94 -6.92 -5.06 -0.65
C ALA A 94 -6.09 -6.09 0.14
N ILE A 95 -5.16 -6.78 -0.54
CA ILE A 95 -4.23 -7.69 0.12
C ILE A 95 -3.32 -6.93 1.09
N ALA A 96 -2.74 -5.80 0.65
CA ALA A 96 -1.83 -5.00 1.46
C ALA A 96 -2.51 -4.42 2.71
N THR A 97 -3.73 -3.90 2.56
CA THR A 97 -4.50 -3.36 3.67
C THR A 97 -4.84 -4.43 4.70
N ASN A 98 -5.22 -5.63 4.26
CA ASN A 98 -5.49 -6.74 5.15
C ASN A 98 -4.22 -7.18 5.92
N GLN A 99 -3.06 -7.27 5.24
CA GLN A 99 -1.79 -7.57 5.90
C GLN A 99 -1.42 -6.49 6.93
N ALA A 100 -1.61 -5.21 6.61
CA ALA A 100 -1.34 -4.11 7.53
C ALA A 100 -2.26 -4.13 8.76
N ILE A 101 -3.56 -4.42 8.58
CA ILE A 101 -4.51 -4.55 9.67
C ILE A 101 -4.13 -5.73 10.59
N ASP A 102 -3.76 -6.87 10.01
CA ASP A 102 -3.36 -8.06 10.77
C ASP A 102 -2.06 -7.83 11.55
N ALA A 103 -1.06 -7.18 10.93
CA ALA A 103 0.18 -6.78 11.61
C ALA A 103 -0.09 -5.84 12.79
N GLN A 104 -0.96 -4.83 12.60
CA GLN A 104 -1.30 -3.89 13.65
C GLN A 104 -2.08 -4.56 14.80
N ARG A 105 -2.98 -5.49 14.50
CA ARG A 105 -3.70 -6.28 15.52
C ARG A 105 -2.75 -7.18 16.31
N SER A 106 -1.77 -7.77 15.65
CA SER A 106 -0.74 -8.60 16.28
C SER A 106 0.12 -7.76 17.23
N SER A 107 0.62 -6.60 16.79
CA SER A 107 1.39 -5.67 17.61
C SER A 107 0.63 -5.22 18.86
N LYS A 108 -0.66 -4.82 18.72
CA LYS A 108 -1.50 -4.43 19.86
C LYS A 108 -1.68 -5.58 20.87
N ARG A 109 -1.83 -6.83 20.40
CA ARG A 109 -1.89 -8.00 21.30
C ARG A 109 -0.60 -8.23 22.05
N TYR A 110 0.55 -8.11 21.38
CA TYR A 110 1.86 -8.24 22.04
C TYR A 110 2.07 -7.15 23.08
N GLN A 111 1.69 -5.92 22.81
CA GLN A 111 1.76 -4.82 23.77
C GLN A 111 0.85 -5.06 24.99
N ALA A 112 -0.38 -5.54 24.78
CA ALA A 112 -1.31 -5.84 25.87
C ALA A 112 -0.81 -6.97 26.79
N VAL A 113 -0.15 -7.98 26.24
CA VAL A 113 0.45 -9.08 27.01
C VAL A 113 1.77 -8.65 27.68
N SER A 114 2.49 -7.67 27.10
CA SER A 114 3.77 -7.17 27.60
C SER A 114 3.63 -6.15 28.73
N LEU A 115 2.44 -5.65 29.04
CA LEU A 115 2.21 -4.75 30.19
C LEU A 115 2.45 -5.41 31.55
N ASP A 116 2.61 -6.74 31.60
CA ASP A 116 3.03 -7.50 32.79
C ASP A 116 4.57 -7.66 32.91
N ARG A 117 5.37 -7.08 32.00
CA ARG A 117 6.84 -7.05 32.08
C ARG A 117 7.35 -5.62 31.98
N PRO A 118 8.31 -5.19 32.86
CA PRO A 118 8.83 -3.83 32.81
C PRO A 118 9.47 -3.55 31.45
N ALA A 119 9.04 -2.46 30.82
CA ALA A 119 9.50 -1.99 29.54
C ALA A 119 11.02 -1.80 29.52
N ARG A 120 11.73 -2.65 28.77
CA ARG A 120 13.04 -2.28 28.25
C ARG A 120 12.80 -1.36 27.05
N LEU A 121 13.21 -0.11 27.20
CA LEU A 121 13.36 0.85 26.12
C LEU A 121 14.14 0.17 24.99
N ARG A 122 13.47 -0.10 23.88
CA ARG A 122 14.15 -0.41 22.63
C ARG A 122 14.36 0.93 21.92
N ASP A 123 15.59 1.39 21.97
CA ASP A 123 16.10 2.39 21.05
C ASP A 123 15.83 1.90 19.63
N SER A 124 15.20 2.79 18.85
CA SER A 124 14.98 2.60 17.42
C SER A 124 16.34 2.72 16.73
N GLU A 125 17.06 1.61 16.58
CA GLU A 125 18.15 1.56 15.62
C GLU A 125 17.55 1.65 14.22
N GLU A 126 17.95 2.69 13.52
CA GLU A 126 17.64 2.94 12.11
C GLU A 126 18.11 1.76 11.26
N GLY A 127 17.18 0.86 10.93
CA GLY A 127 17.43 -0.20 9.97
C GLY A 127 17.65 0.40 8.57
N ARG A 128 18.87 0.33 8.07
CA ARG A 128 19.24 0.53 6.67
C ARG A 128 18.67 -0.65 5.86
N GLY A 129 17.38 -0.57 5.55
CA GLY A 129 16.71 -1.47 4.62
C GLY A 129 16.32 -0.69 3.37
N LEU A 130 15.37 -1.14 2.60
CA LEU A 130 14.81 -0.57 1.34
C LEU A 130 14.73 0.97 1.23
N THR A 131 15.08 1.70 2.26
CA THR A 131 15.21 3.17 2.30
C THR A 131 16.28 3.70 1.33
N GLU A 132 17.25 2.87 0.92
CA GLU A 132 18.34 3.24 0.01
C GLU A 132 17.86 3.48 -1.44
N LEU A 133 16.66 3.01 -1.78
CA LEU A 133 16.03 3.23 -3.09
C LEU A 133 15.39 4.63 -3.24
N MET A 134 15.41 5.46 -2.20
CA MET A 134 14.75 6.77 -2.19
C MET A 134 15.71 7.97 -2.17
N VAL A 135 17.02 7.76 -2.33
CA VAL A 135 18.00 8.85 -2.30
C VAL A 135 18.46 9.18 -3.73
N SER A 136 17.95 10.27 -4.26
CA SER A 136 18.65 11.09 -5.24
C SER A 136 18.51 12.54 -4.80
N ASP A 137 19.64 13.22 -4.82
CA ASP A 137 19.96 14.60 -4.47
C ASP A 137 20.19 14.88 -2.97
N GLU A 138 21.40 15.37 -2.65
CA GLU A 138 21.77 15.90 -1.34
C GLU A 138 20.89 17.13 -1.04
N PRO A 139 19.92 17.02 -0.12
CA PRO A 139 19.07 18.17 0.22
C PRO A 139 19.85 19.10 1.15
N ASP A 140 19.70 20.41 0.93
CA ASP A 140 20.13 21.45 1.85
C ASP A 140 19.63 21.14 3.28
N PRO A 141 20.49 21.13 4.32
CA PRO A 141 20.10 20.81 5.71
C PRO A 141 18.93 21.64 6.24
N ALA A 142 18.76 22.89 5.81
CA ALA A 142 17.64 23.74 6.18
C ALA A 142 16.33 23.27 5.54
N HIS A 143 16.38 22.79 4.30
CA HIS A 143 15.23 22.22 3.60
C HIS A 143 14.80 20.89 4.22
N GLN A 144 15.77 20.07 4.62
CA GLN A 144 15.56 18.78 5.26
C GLN A 144 14.91 18.95 6.65
N ALA A 145 15.36 19.92 7.46
CA ALA A 145 14.78 20.21 8.75
C ALA A 145 13.31 20.68 8.63
N ALA A 146 13.00 21.53 7.64
CA ALA A 146 11.64 21.99 7.37
C ALA A 146 10.72 20.88 6.87
N GLU A 147 11.24 19.96 6.05
CA GLU A 147 10.49 18.77 5.61
C GLU A 147 10.23 17.80 6.77
N ASP A 148 11.20 17.60 7.64
CA ASP A 148 11.04 16.74 8.83
C ASP A 148 10.00 17.30 9.80
N GLU A 149 9.97 18.61 9.99
CA GLU A 149 8.95 19.27 10.83
C GLU A 149 7.56 19.14 10.19
N ARG A 150 7.43 19.36 8.88
CA ARG A 150 6.19 19.16 8.14
C ARG A 150 5.72 17.70 8.19
N ASN A 151 6.62 16.74 8.04
CA ASN A 151 6.33 15.32 8.14
C ASN A 151 5.87 14.92 9.54
N LYS A 152 6.47 15.49 10.60
CA LYS A 152 6.04 15.30 11.99
C LYS A 152 4.65 15.87 12.23
N LEU A 153 4.37 17.08 11.76
CA LEU A 153 3.04 17.70 11.87
C LEU A 153 1.97 16.85 11.15
N LEU A 154 2.27 16.40 9.94
CA LEU A 154 1.36 15.55 9.18
C LEU A 154 1.13 14.20 9.87
N SER A 155 2.17 13.59 10.42
CA SER A 155 2.08 12.35 11.19
C SER A 155 1.20 12.54 12.43
N ASN A 156 1.37 13.63 13.16
CA ASN A 156 0.56 13.98 14.33
C ASN A 156 -0.90 14.22 13.95
N ALA A 157 -1.15 14.95 12.87
CA ALA A 157 -2.51 15.15 12.35
C ALA A 157 -3.19 13.83 11.98
N MET A 158 -2.48 12.96 11.27
CA MET A 158 -2.97 11.62 10.90
C MET A 158 -3.20 10.73 12.13
N ALA A 159 -2.44 10.91 13.21
CA ALA A 159 -2.64 10.16 14.46
C ALA A 159 -3.95 10.53 15.17
N GLN A 160 -4.50 11.74 14.94
CA GLN A 160 -5.81 12.14 15.48
C GLN A 160 -6.98 11.44 14.77
N LEU A 161 -6.76 10.88 13.60
CA LEU A 161 -7.79 10.15 12.88
C LEU A 161 -7.96 8.75 13.46
N SER A 162 -9.22 8.29 13.55
CA SER A 162 -9.47 6.88 13.80
C SER A 162 -8.89 6.02 12.68
N GLU A 163 -8.52 4.77 13.00
CA GLU A 163 -7.97 3.83 12.02
C GLU A 163 -8.80 3.71 10.72
N PRO A 164 -10.16 3.59 10.78
CA PRO A 164 -10.98 3.54 9.57
C PRO A 164 -10.97 4.84 8.74
N MET A 165 -10.82 6.01 9.35
CA MET A 165 -10.69 7.30 8.65
C MET A 165 -9.32 7.42 8.00
N ARG A 166 -8.27 7.03 8.72
CA ARG A 166 -6.89 7.03 8.23
C ARG A 166 -6.72 6.14 7.01
N ALA A 167 -7.28 4.92 7.04
CA ALA A 167 -7.27 4.00 5.92
C ALA A 167 -7.91 4.61 4.65
N VAL A 168 -9.06 5.26 4.79
CA VAL A 168 -9.73 5.93 3.66
C VAL A 168 -8.89 7.08 3.11
N VAL A 169 -8.31 7.92 3.98
CA VAL A 169 -7.42 9.02 3.54
C VAL A 169 -6.21 8.48 2.80
N GLN A 170 -5.58 7.43 3.31
CA GLN A 170 -4.42 6.83 2.66
C GLN A 170 -4.74 6.28 1.28
N LEU A 171 -5.82 5.52 1.14
CA LEU A 171 -6.20 4.93 -0.15
C LEU A 171 -6.62 5.98 -1.18
N VAL A 172 -7.39 6.99 -0.78
CA VAL A 172 -7.93 7.97 -1.72
C VAL A 172 -6.92 9.08 -2.04
N TYR A 173 -6.31 9.72 -1.02
CA TYR A 173 -5.42 10.87 -1.23
C TYR A 173 -3.99 10.48 -1.57
N TYR A 174 -3.42 9.49 -0.88
CA TYR A 174 -2.03 9.11 -1.13
C TYR A 174 -1.89 8.11 -2.27
N GLN A 175 -2.86 7.19 -2.42
CA GLN A 175 -2.77 6.18 -3.49
C GLN A 175 -3.63 6.53 -4.71
N GLY A 176 -4.43 7.59 -4.65
CA GLY A 176 -5.25 8.04 -5.77
C GLY A 176 -6.33 7.05 -6.20
N LEU A 177 -6.75 6.14 -5.32
CA LEU A 177 -7.83 5.20 -5.62
C LEU A 177 -9.16 5.93 -5.73
N LEU A 178 -9.99 5.50 -6.67
CA LEU A 178 -11.37 5.98 -6.75
C LEU A 178 -12.17 5.54 -5.52
N TYR A 179 -13.19 6.28 -5.15
CA TYR A 179 -14.04 5.94 -3.98
C TYR A 179 -14.61 4.52 -4.04
N ARG A 180 -14.99 4.05 -5.25
CA ARG A 180 -15.46 2.68 -5.47
C ARG A 180 -14.36 1.64 -5.22
N GLU A 181 -13.14 1.93 -5.65
CA GLU A 181 -11.98 1.05 -5.46
C GLU A 181 -11.57 0.98 -3.98
N ALA A 182 -11.53 2.13 -3.30
CA ALA A 182 -11.30 2.18 -1.85
C ALA A 182 -12.40 1.46 -1.06
N ALA A 183 -13.66 1.51 -1.52
CA ALA A 183 -14.77 0.78 -0.94
C ALA A 183 -14.60 -0.75 -1.07
N GLU A 184 -14.14 -1.22 -2.23
CA GLU A 184 -13.80 -2.62 -2.47
C GLU A 184 -12.63 -3.07 -1.59
N VAL A 185 -11.54 -2.29 -1.55
CA VAL A 185 -10.36 -2.55 -0.72
C VAL A 185 -10.74 -2.72 0.75
N LEU A 186 -11.58 -1.83 1.27
CA LEU A 186 -11.98 -1.82 2.68
C LEU A 186 -13.22 -2.69 2.98
N SER A 187 -13.83 -3.28 1.95
CA SER A 187 -15.06 -4.06 2.06
C SER A 187 -16.20 -3.28 2.76
N ILE A 188 -16.39 -2.00 2.39
CA ILE A 188 -17.40 -1.10 2.95
C ILE A 188 -18.20 -0.41 1.82
N PRO A 189 -19.41 0.09 2.08
CA PRO A 189 -20.16 0.85 1.08
C PRO A 189 -19.44 2.14 0.64
N VAL A 190 -19.58 2.53 -0.62
CA VAL A 190 -19.00 3.77 -1.17
C VAL A 190 -19.46 5.02 -0.39
N GLY A 191 -20.71 5.05 0.06
CA GLY A 191 -21.23 6.11 0.94
C GLY A 191 -20.45 6.23 2.26
N THR A 192 -20.00 5.09 2.80
CA THR A 192 -19.17 5.05 4.02
C THR A 192 -17.76 5.61 3.76
N VAL A 193 -17.16 5.32 2.59
CA VAL A 193 -15.90 5.94 2.18
C VAL A 193 -16.03 7.46 2.15
N ARG A 194 -17.10 7.97 1.49
CA ARG A 194 -17.35 9.40 1.36
C ARG A 194 -17.55 10.08 2.73
N SER A 195 -18.38 9.51 3.60
CA SER A 195 -18.64 10.09 4.92
C SER A 195 -17.40 10.07 5.82
N ARG A 196 -16.63 8.97 5.84
CA ARG A 196 -15.37 8.88 6.58
C ARG A 196 -14.34 9.89 6.09
N LEU A 197 -14.23 10.06 4.78
CA LEU A 197 -13.32 11.01 4.17
C LEU A 197 -13.69 12.45 4.54
N HIS A 198 -14.97 12.80 4.44
CA HIS A 198 -15.46 14.13 4.83
C HIS A 198 -15.16 14.43 6.30
N THR A 199 -15.46 13.49 7.21
CA THR A 199 -15.16 13.64 8.63
C THR A 199 -13.65 13.71 8.91
N ALA A 200 -12.84 12.95 8.18
CA ALA A 200 -11.39 13.00 8.32
C ALA A 200 -10.83 14.36 7.90
N ILE A 201 -11.29 14.92 6.78
CA ILE A 201 -10.88 16.26 6.31
C ILE A 201 -11.26 17.33 7.33
N ALA A 202 -12.47 17.29 7.88
CA ALA A 202 -12.89 18.25 8.89
C ALA A 202 -11.97 18.21 10.14
N LYS A 203 -11.64 17.01 10.63
CA LYS A 203 -10.71 16.85 11.76
C LYS A 203 -9.29 17.34 11.45
N LEU A 204 -8.79 17.07 10.25
CA LEU A 204 -7.48 17.56 9.82
C LEU A 204 -7.46 19.08 9.71
N ALA A 205 -8.53 19.70 9.23
CA ALA A 205 -8.69 21.15 9.17
C ALA A 205 -8.73 21.78 10.59
N GLU A 206 -9.48 21.18 11.52
CA GLU A 206 -9.49 21.62 12.92
C GLU A 206 -8.08 21.53 13.53
N PHE A 207 -7.37 20.43 13.33
CA PHE A 207 -5.99 20.27 13.80
C PHE A 207 -5.06 21.33 13.22
N TRP A 208 -5.18 21.60 11.91
CA TRP A 208 -4.37 22.61 11.23
C TRP A 208 -4.61 24.01 11.78
N ASN A 209 -5.85 24.42 11.91
CA ASN A 209 -6.23 25.73 12.44
C ASN A 209 -5.76 25.96 13.90
N CYS A 210 -5.75 24.89 14.71
CA CYS A 210 -5.22 24.96 16.08
C CYS A 210 -3.70 25.16 16.13
N HIS A 211 -2.94 24.71 15.11
CA HIS A 211 -1.48 24.77 15.10
C HIS A 211 -0.93 25.90 14.24
N HIS A 212 -1.77 26.56 13.44
CA HIS A 212 -1.42 27.69 12.58
C HIS A 212 -2.51 28.77 12.63
N PRO A 213 -2.70 29.46 13.79
CA PRO A 213 -3.75 30.47 13.94
C PRO A 213 -3.50 31.74 13.12
N ASP A 214 -2.29 31.92 12.56
CA ASP A 214 -1.85 33.17 11.91
C ASP A 214 -1.97 33.13 10.35
N LEU A 215 -2.70 32.18 9.77
CA LEU A 215 -2.84 32.03 8.32
C LEU A 215 -4.25 32.39 7.78
N ASP A 216 -5.00 33.24 8.48
CA ASP A 216 -6.26 33.87 8.00
C ASP A 216 -6.00 35.21 7.33
#